data_c81dd69cdc4a81fc11cc2b13ca613602
#
_entry.id   c81dd69cdc4a81fc11cc2b13ca613602
#
_cell.length_a   1.000
_cell.length_b   1.000
_cell.length_c   1.000
_cell.angle_alpha   90.00
_cell.angle_beta   90.00
_cell.angle_gamma   90.00
#
_symmetry.space_group_name_H-M   'P 1'
#
loop_
_entity.id
_entity.type
_entity.pdbx_description
1 polymer ?
#
loop_
_entity_poly.entity_id
_entity_poly.type
_entity_poly.pdbx_seq_one_letter_code
_entity_poly.pdbx_strand_id
1 'polypeptide(L)'
;QPVAREQALALLDRVGLLAHAHKYPGQLSGGQQQRVAIARALALKPDIMLFDEPTSALDPELVGEVLKVIQSLAREGMTMLIVTHEMDFALSISDRVVLMENGVVQADIAPQVICSPLEAPSLQRIREFMGVR
;
A
#
# COMPACT_ATOMS: atom_id res chain seq x y z
N GLN A 1 -7.54 11.99 27.13
CA GLN A 1 -8.04 13.30 26.70
C GLN A 1 -9.10 13.13 25.61
N PRO A 2 -10.26 13.86 25.66
CA PRO A 2 -11.37 13.67 24.70
C PRO A 2 -10.96 13.87 23.24
N VAL A 3 -10.16 14.90 22.94
CA VAL A 3 -9.74 15.21 21.56
C VAL A 3 -8.86 14.11 20.96
N ALA A 4 -7.91 13.60 21.72
CA ALA A 4 -7.05 12.50 21.27
C ALA A 4 -7.85 11.22 21.02
N ARG A 5 -8.83 10.94 21.87
CA ARG A 5 -9.73 9.79 21.70
C ARG A 5 -10.58 9.92 20.43
N GLU A 6 -11.15 11.08 20.19
CA GLU A 6 -11.93 11.34 18.97
C GLU A 6 -11.10 11.16 17.70
N GLN A 7 -9.87 11.68 17.71
CA GLN A 7 -8.95 11.52 16.59
C GLN A 7 -8.59 10.05 16.36
N ALA A 8 -8.33 9.31 17.43
CA ALA A 8 -8.03 7.87 17.33
C ALA A 8 -9.20 7.09 16.76
N LEU A 9 -10.42 7.36 17.22
CA LEU A 9 -11.63 6.71 16.71
C LEU A 9 -11.88 7.04 15.24
N ALA A 10 -11.67 8.29 14.83
CA ALA A 10 -11.80 8.69 13.43
C ALA A 10 -10.79 7.96 12.53
N LEU A 11 -9.56 7.78 12.99
CA LEU A 11 -8.54 7.02 12.25
C LEU A 11 -8.87 5.53 12.17
N LEU A 12 -9.40 4.94 13.24
CA LEU A 12 -9.85 3.54 13.21
C LEU A 12 -11.03 3.35 12.27
N ASP A 13 -11.96 4.28 12.24
CA ASP A 13 -13.07 4.27 11.29
C ASP A 13 -12.55 4.32 9.84
N ARG A 14 -11.57 5.17 9.59
CA ARG A 14 -10.95 5.34 8.27
C ARG A 14 -10.33 4.05 7.73
N VAL A 15 -9.78 3.21 8.60
CA VAL A 15 -9.21 1.91 8.22
C VAL A 15 -10.19 0.75 8.40
N GLY A 16 -11.47 1.04 8.70
CA GLY A 16 -12.52 0.04 8.81
C GLY A 16 -12.51 -0.76 10.12
N LEU A 17 -11.96 -0.20 11.20
CA LEU A 17 -11.80 -0.89 12.47
C LEU A 17 -12.52 -0.24 13.65
N LEU A 18 -13.48 0.65 13.41
CA LEU A 18 -14.19 1.33 14.50
C LEU A 18 -14.86 0.34 15.46
N ALA A 19 -15.46 -0.75 14.94
CA ALA A 19 -16.08 -1.79 15.75
C ALA A 19 -15.11 -2.56 16.65
N HIS A 20 -13.81 -2.46 16.39
CA HIS A 20 -12.75 -3.15 17.12
C HIS A 20 -11.93 -2.21 18.02
N ALA A 21 -12.41 -0.96 18.22
CA ALA A 21 -11.67 0.09 18.93
C ALA A 21 -11.27 -0.28 20.37
N HIS A 22 -12.02 -1.14 21.02
CA HIS A 22 -11.79 -1.57 22.41
C HIS A 22 -11.04 -2.89 22.53
N LYS A 23 -10.61 -3.49 21.42
CA LYS A 23 -9.86 -4.75 21.41
C LYS A 23 -8.37 -4.50 21.60
N TYR A 24 -7.72 -5.46 22.25
CA TYR A 24 -6.25 -5.50 22.35
C TYR A 24 -5.66 -6.12 21.08
N PRO A 25 -4.39 -5.80 20.74
CA PRO A 25 -3.75 -6.32 19.52
C PRO A 25 -3.83 -7.84 19.34
N GLY A 26 -3.70 -8.60 20.44
CA GLY A 26 -3.80 -10.07 20.38
C GLY A 26 -5.18 -10.60 20.02
N GLN A 27 -6.21 -9.77 20.03
CA GLN A 27 -7.58 -10.12 19.65
C GLN A 27 -7.88 -9.78 18.18
N LEU A 28 -6.92 -9.21 17.46
CA LEU A 28 -7.07 -8.79 16.08
C LEU A 28 -6.39 -9.79 15.13
N SER A 29 -6.97 -9.96 13.94
CA SER A 29 -6.32 -10.70 12.84
C SER A 29 -5.07 -9.98 12.37
N GLY A 30 -4.21 -10.66 11.61
CA GLY A 30 -3.02 -10.06 11.01
C GLY A 30 -3.34 -8.85 10.12
N GLY A 31 -4.36 -8.96 9.29
CA GLY A 31 -4.82 -7.86 8.45
C GLY A 31 -5.39 -6.68 9.26
N GLN A 32 -6.11 -6.97 10.34
CA GLN A 32 -6.59 -5.94 11.25
C GLN A 32 -5.44 -5.22 11.97
N GLN A 33 -4.44 -5.97 12.46
CA GLN A 33 -3.24 -5.39 13.06
C GLN A 33 -2.49 -4.50 12.06
N GLN A 34 -2.38 -4.92 10.81
CA GLN A 34 -1.74 -4.13 9.76
C GLN A 34 -2.49 -2.82 9.50
N ARG A 35 -3.82 -2.85 9.49
CA ARG A 35 -4.63 -1.64 9.35
C ARG A 35 -4.48 -0.70 10.55
N VAL A 36 -4.36 -1.23 11.77
CA VAL A 36 -4.03 -0.41 12.96
C VAL A 36 -2.67 0.27 12.79
N ALA A 37 -1.68 -0.45 12.26
CA ALA A 37 -0.35 0.14 11.99
C ALA A 37 -0.43 1.31 11.00
N ILE A 38 -1.26 1.20 9.97
CA ILE A 38 -1.52 2.29 9.02
C ILE A 38 -2.18 3.49 9.75
N ALA A 39 -3.22 3.23 10.54
CA ALA A 39 -3.89 4.27 11.30
C ALA A 39 -2.94 5.01 12.26
N ARG A 40 -2.06 4.26 12.92
CA ARG A 40 -1.03 4.82 13.80
C ARG A 40 -0.07 5.73 13.06
N ALA A 41 0.37 5.34 11.86
CA ALA A 41 1.22 6.18 11.02
C ALA A 41 0.49 7.45 10.59
N LEU A 42 -0.79 7.34 10.21
CA LEU A 42 -1.62 8.49 9.82
C LEU A 42 -1.84 9.48 10.98
N ALA A 43 -1.82 9.01 12.23
CA ALA A 43 -1.98 9.88 13.41
C ALA A 43 -0.88 10.93 13.52
N LEU A 44 0.29 10.68 12.94
CA LEU A 44 1.40 11.62 12.89
C LEU A 44 1.22 12.72 11.83
N LYS A 45 0.17 12.65 11.03
CA LYS A 45 -0.13 13.57 9.90
C LYS A 45 1.07 13.70 8.94
N PRO A 46 1.57 12.59 8.40
CA PRO A 46 2.77 12.60 7.56
C PRO A 46 2.48 13.23 6.20
N ASP A 47 3.50 13.86 5.61
CA ASP A 47 3.46 14.31 4.22
C ASP A 47 3.70 13.15 3.25
N ILE A 48 4.46 12.16 3.67
CA ILE A 48 4.82 10.98 2.88
C ILE A 48 4.63 9.73 3.74
N MET A 49 3.94 8.73 3.19
CA MET A 49 3.81 7.40 3.79
C MET A 49 4.74 6.41 3.09
N LEU A 50 5.45 5.61 3.90
CA LEU A 50 6.31 4.54 3.40
C LEU A 50 5.71 3.18 3.78
N PHE A 51 5.51 2.32 2.77
CA PHE A 51 5.01 0.95 2.97
C PHE A 51 6.07 -0.03 2.48
N ASP A 52 6.54 -0.89 3.38
CA ASP A 52 7.48 -1.94 3.05
C ASP A 52 6.79 -3.30 3.11
N GLU A 53 6.40 -3.81 1.95
CA GLU A 53 5.69 -5.08 1.79
C GLU A 53 4.51 -5.24 2.76
N PRO A 54 3.50 -4.35 2.70
CA PRO A 54 2.44 -4.28 3.72
C PRO A 54 1.56 -5.52 3.81
N THR A 55 1.62 -6.42 2.82
CA THR A 55 0.79 -7.64 2.76
C THR A 55 1.58 -8.94 2.78
N SER A 56 2.92 -8.89 2.83
CA SER A 56 3.77 -10.09 2.67
C SER A 56 3.60 -11.13 3.77
N ALA A 57 3.27 -10.72 4.99
CA ALA A 57 3.08 -11.61 6.14
C ALA A 57 1.62 -12.03 6.35
N LEU A 58 0.73 -11.70 5.42
CA LEU A 58 -0.71 -11.97 5.55
C LEU A 58 -1.14 -13.17 4.72
N ASP A 59 -2.15 -13.90 5.22
CA ASP A 59 -2.87 -14.88 4.41
C ASP A 59 -3.53 -14.19 3.22
N PRO A 60 -3.62 -14.86 2.03
CA PRO A 60 -4.18 -14.25 0.82
C PRO A 60 -5.58 -13.64 1.01
N GLU A 61 -6.42 -14.24 1.83
CA GLU A 61 -7.78 -13.75 2.10
C GLU A 61 -7.81 -12.46 2.93
N LEU A 62 -6.71 -12.10 3.61
CA LEU A 62 -6.60 -10.87 4.42
C LEU A 62 -5.97 -9.70 3.65
N VAL A 63 -5.36 -9.98 2.51
CA VAL A 63 -4.61 -8.99 1.70
C VAL A 63 -5.54 -7.88 1.18
N GLY A 64 -6.72 -8.24 0.69
CA GLY A 64 -7.64 -7.31 0.02
C GLY A 64 -8.05 -6.12 0.88
N GLU A 65 -8.31 -6.32 2.16
CA GLU A 65 -8.74 -5.24 3.06
C GLU A 65 -7.62 -4.22 3.31
N VAL A 66 -6.38 -4.69 3.43
CA VAL A 66 -5.21 -3.80 3.59
C VAL A 66 -4.97 -3.00 2.32
N LEU A 67 -5.04 -3.63 1.15
CA LEU A 67 -4.85 -2.95 -0.14
C LEU A 67 -5.94 -1.91 -0.40
N LYS A 68 -7.18 -2.16 0.00
CA LYS A 68 -8.28 -1.17 -0.10
C LYS A 68 -7.99 0.09 0.72
N VAL A 69 -7.44 -0.06 1.91
CA VAL A 69 -7.07 1.10 2.75
C VAL A 69 -5.99 1.92 2.04
N ILE A 70 -4.94 1.29 1.55
CA ILE A 70 -3.85 1.97 0.83
C ILE A 70 -4.39 2.64 -0.43
N GLN A 71 -5.27 1.97 -1.17
CA GLN A 71 -5.92 2.52 -2.37
C GLN A 71 -6.74 3.77 -2.04
N SER A 72 -7.47 3.78 -0.93
CA SER A 72 -8.24 4.95 -0.51
C SER A 72 -7.34 6.14 -0.18
N LEU A 73 -6.18 5.91 0.44
CA LEU A 73 -5.18 6.94 0.71
C LEU A 73 -4.60 7.52 -0.60
N ALA A 74 -4.34 6.67 -1.58
CA ALA A 74 -3.87 7.10 -2.91
C ALA A 74 -4.90 8.01 -3.60
N ARG A 75 -6.18 7.65 -3.54
CA ARG A 75 -7.27 8.46 -4.11
C ARG A 75 -7.41 9.82 -3.44
N GLU A 76 -7.06 9.93 -2.17
CA GLU A 76 -7.06 11.20 -1.43
C GLU A 76 -5.85 12.08 -1.74
N GLY A 77 -4.92 11.63 -2.58
CA GLY A 77 -3.73 12.38 -2.96
C GLY A 77 -2.55 12.25 -2.01
N MET A 78 -2.57 11.27 -1.10
CA MET A 78 -1.43 11.00 -0.22
C MET A 78 -0.19 10.61 -1.03
N THR A 79 0.93 11.26 -0.77
CA THR A 79 2.22 10.85 -1.35
C THR A 79 2.72 9.60 -0.65
N MET A 80 2.99 8.55 -1.44
CA MET A 80 3.38 7.24 -0.91
C MET A 80 4.51 6.62 -1.71
N LEU A 81 5.40 5.94 -1.01
CA LEU A 81 6.36 5.02 -1.60
C LEU A 81 6.02 3.61 -1.09
N ILE A 82 5.75 2.69 -2.00
CA ILE A 82 5.28 1.34 -1.68
C ILE A 82 6.23 0.31 -2.27
N VAL A 83 6.80 -0.53 -1.43
CA VAL A 83 7.52 -1.75 -1.85
C VAL A 83 6.53 -2.90 -1.77
N THR A 84 6.28 -3.58 -2.88
CA THR A 84 5.26 -4.63 -2.94
C THR A 84 5.57 -5.67 -4.01
N HIS A 85 5.07 -6.89 -3.80
CA HIS A 85 5.00 -7.95 -4.80
C HIS A 85 3.59 -8.10 -5.40
N GLU A 86 2.65 -7.26 -4.98
CA GLU A 86 1.28 -7.22 -5.52
C GLU A 86 1.26 -6.40 -6.82
N MET A 87 1.53 -7.07 -7.94
CA MET A 87 1.77 -6.41 -9.24
C MET A 87 0.54 -5.71 -9.79
N ASP A 88 -0.62 -6.35 -9.74
CA ASP A 88 -1.87 -5.73 -10.21
C ASP A 88 -2.21 -4.48 -9.41
N PHE A 89 -2.01 -4.54 -8.11
CA PHE A 89 -2.19 -3.40 -7.23
C PHE A 89 -1.23 -2.26 -7.58
N ALA A 90 0.06 -2.57 -7.77
CA ALA A 90 1.06 -1.59 -8.15
C ALA A 90 0.69 -0.88 -9.46
N LEU A 91 0.24 -1.62 -10.47
CA LEU A 91 -0.18 -1.05 -11.74
C LEU A 91 -1.44 -0.20 -11.63
N SER A 92 -2.36 -0.55 -10.73
CA SER A 92 -3.67 0.11 -10.62
C SER A 92 -3.64 1.44 -9.89
N ILE A 93 -2.72 1.63 -8.94
CA ILE A 93 -2.72 2.82 -8.08
C ILE A 93 -1.51 3.74 -8.25
N SER A 94 -0.42 3.26 -8.84
CA SER A 94 0.83 4.01 -8.89
C SER A 94 0.85 5.01 -10.05
N ASP A 95 1.48 6.15 -9.80
CA ASP A 95 1.83 7.11 -10.86
C ASP A 95 3.12 6.69 -11.56
N ARG A 96 4.02 6.03 -10.83
CA ARG A 96 5.29 5.52 -11.34
C ARG A 96 5.60 4.17 -10.72
N VAL A 97 6.14 3.26 -11.52
CA VAL A 97 6.64 1.96 -11.08
C VAL A 97 8.14 1.93 -11.27
N VAL A 98 8.85 1.58 -10.19
CA VAL A 98 10.32 1.51 -10.18
C VAL A 98 10.74 0.07 -9.96
N LEU A 99 11.53 -0.46 -10.89
CA LEU A 99 12.16 -1.78 -10.74
C LEU A 99 13.59 -1.60 -10.25
N MET A 100 13.90 -2.22 -9.13
CA MET A 100 15.27 -2.26 -8.58
C MET A 100 15.82 -3.68 -8.63
N GLU A 101 17.02 -3.82 -9.11
CA GLU A 101 17.76 -5.08 -9.10
C GLU A 101 19.22 -4.81 -8.70
N ASN A 102 19.76 -5.63 -7.79
CA ASN A 102 21.14 -5.51 -7.31
C ASN A 102 21.51 -4.10 -6.79
N GLY A 103 20.55 -3.44 -6.13
CA GLY A 103 20.77 -2.10 -5.58
C GLY A 103 20.74 -0.96 -6.61
N VAL A 104 20.35 -1.24 -7.85
CA VAL A 104 20.31 -0.27 -8.95
C VAL A 104 18.89 -0.15 -9.49
N VAL A 105 18.48 1.08 -9.84
CA VAL A 105 17.22 1.32 -10.53
C VAL A 105 17.37 0.87 -12.00
N GLN A 106 16.63 -0.16 -12.38
CA GLN A 106 16.63 -0.70 -13.74
C GLN A 106 15.58 -0.06 -14.63
N ALA A 107 14.45 0.35 -14.03
CA ALA A 107 13.37 1.00 -14.76
C ALA A 107 12.60 1.93 -13.82
N ASP A 108 12.07 3.01 -14.38
CA ASP A 108 11.22 3.98 -13.68
C ASP A 108 10.20 4.48 -14.71
N ILE A 109 9.02 3.88 -14.71
CA ILE A 109 8.09 3.94 -15.84
C ILE A 109 6.67 4.10 -15.33
N ALA A 110 5.87 4.91 -16.00
CA ALA A 110 4.43 5.02 -15.72
C ALA A 110 3.70 3.71 -16.05
N PRO A 111 2.71 3.30 -15.24
CA PRO A 111 1.93 2.07 -15.50
C PRO A 111 1.33 2.00 -16.91
N GLN A 112 0.85 3.12 -17.43
CA GLN A 112 0.26 3.21 -18.77
C GLN A 112 1.27 2.82 -19.86
N VAL A 113 2.54 3.18 -19.68
CA VAL A 113 3.62 2.84 -20.61
C VAL A 113 3.98 1.35 -20.51
N ILE A 114 3.98 0.79 -19.29
CA ILE A 114 4.23 -0.64 -19.06
C ILE A 114 3.18 -1.48 -19.80
N CYS A 115 1.92 -1.06 -19.77
CA CYS A 115 0.80 -1.75 -20.41
C CYS A 115 0.62 -1.37 -21.90
N SER A 116 1.45 -0.48 -22.44
CA SER A 116 1.38 -0.02 -23.83
C SER A 116 2.06 -1.00 -24.81
N PRO A 117 1.86 -0.86 -26.12
CA PRO A 117 2.55 -1.69 -27.13
C PRO A 117 4.00 -1.27 -27.42
N LEU A 118 4.50 -0.23 -26.77
CA LEU A 118 5.88 0.24 -26.95
C LEU A 118 6.90 -0.85 -26.59
N GLU A 119 8.01 -0.88 -27.30
CA GLU A 119 9.10 -1.80 -27.06
C GLU A 119 10.38 -1.04 -26.73
N ALA A 120 10.99 -1.40 -25.60
CA ALA A 120 12.29 -0.90 -25.16
C ALA A 120 12.88 -1.91 -24.16
N PRO A 121 14.21 -2.02 -24.04
CA PRO A 121 14.84 -2.98 -23.14
C PRO A 121 14.39 -2.84 -21.67
N SER A 122 14.26 -1.61 -21.17
CA SER A 122 13.78 -1.35 -19.81
C SER A 122 12.33 -1.78 -19.60
N LEU A 123 11.48 -1.57 -20.60
CA LEU A 123 10.08 -2.02 -20.59
C LEU A 123 9.99 -3.54 -20.59
N GLN A 124 10.79 -4.20 -21.41
CA GLN A 124 10.82 -5.64 -21.47
C GLN A 124 11.18 -6.23 -20.10
N ARG A 125 12.20 -5.71 -19.46
CA ARG A 125 12.67 -6.20 -18.16
C ARG A 125 11.62 -6.04 -17.07
N ILE A 126 10.95 -4.89 -16.99
CA ILE A 126 9.91 -4.65 -15.98
C ILE A 126 8.68 -5.51 -16.24
N ARG A 127 8.30 -5.70 -17.51
CA ARG A 127 7.17 -6.59 -17.89
C ARG A 127 7.44 -8.04 -17.52
N GLU A 128 8.64 -8.53 -17.76
CA GLU A 128 9.06 -9.87 -17.36
C GLU A 128 8.92 -10.05 -15.85
N PHE A 129 9.45 -9.10 -15.08
CA PHE A 129 9.37 -9.12 -13.61
C PHE A 129 7.93 -9.11 -13.12
N MET A 130 7.07 -8.29 -13.72
CA MET A 130 5.68 -8.14 -13.31
C MET A 130 4.73 -9.21 -13.89
N GLY A 131 5.22 -10.05 -14.80
CA GLY A 131 4.38 -11.03 -15.49
C GLY A 131 3.37 -10.41 -16.47
N VAL A 132 3.63 -9.21 -16.94
CA VAL A 132 2.80 -8.52 -17.95
C VAL A 132 3.25 -8.94 -19.34
N ARG A 133 2.29 -9.29 -20.18
CA ARG A 133 2.53 -9.68 -21.60
C ARG A 133 2.19 -8.57 -22.56
#